data_86d4065964c8c1ab45e27ea11b10fe5c
#
_entry.id   86d4065964c8c1ab45e27ea11b10fe5c
#
_cell.length_a   1.000
_cell.length_b   1.000
_cell.length_c   1.000
_cell.angle_alpha   90.00
_cell.angle_beta   90.00
_cell.angle_gamma   90.00
#
_symmetry.space_group_name_H-M   'P 1'
#
loop_
_entity.id
_entity.type
_entity.pdbx_description
1 polymer ?
#
loop_
_entity_poly.entity_id
_entity_poly.type
_entity_poly.pdbx_seq_one_letter_code
_entity_poly.pdbx_strand_id
1 'polypeptide(L)'
;MRTTVLDQGRGFPLCVEPRGRQDLGVFVTEHRQLLHENLAEHGAVLLRGFGGTRDGFAPAVSALADRLLPYVHGNSPRTKVSDAGIYTSTEYPAEFAIPLHNELSYAARWPSVLFLHCVTAPERGGQTPIADSREILRRLPPGVRRRFTERGVIYRQRLHGGVGLGRSWQQTYETGDRALVERHLRELGAEFSWTADGGLRTSQLRPATVIHPVLGEEVWFNQADQWHWTGAGPDTGEELLELLGEDDLPTSCRHGDGTPLAPEDLSDIRRVGRECAVRFDWAPGDLLMIDNVRVAHGREPYAGPRRILLAMA
;
A
#
# COMPACT_ATOMS: atom_id res chain seq x y z
N MET A 1 2.48 25.65 16.44
CA MET A 1 3.06 24.38 15.98
C MET A 1 4.54 24.53 15.68
N ARG A 2 5.33 23.49 15.72
CA ARG A 2 6.69 23.38 15.22
C ARG A 2 6.70 22.41 14.06
N THR A 3 7.46 22.71 13.02
CA THR A 3 7.63 21.84 11.86
C THR A 3 9.09 21.47 11.67
N THR A 4 9.37 20.22 11.30
CA THR A 4 10.73 19.73 11.05
C THR A 4 10.66 18.68 9.95
N VAL A 5 11.49 18.76 8.93
CA VAL A 5 11.65 17.68 7.96
C VAL A 5 12.54 16.59 8.57
N LEU A 6 12.06 15.36 8.67
CA LEU A 6 12.78 14.26 9.35
C LEU A 6 14.03 13.85 8.57
N ASP A 7 13.97 13.79 7.24
CA ASP A 7 15.14 13.61 6.39
C ASP A 7 15.31 14.84 5.49
N GLN A 8 16.19 15.76 5.92
CA GLN A 8 16.43 17.00 5.20
C GLN A 8 16.97 16.77 3.78
N GLY A 9 17.77 15.73 3.58
CA GLY A 9 18.33 15.39 2.27
C GLY A 9 17.27 14.97 1.26
N ARG A 10 16.14 14.41 1.73
CA ARG A 10 15.00 13.95 0.90
C ARG A 10 13.80 14.89 0.95
N GLY A 11 13.74 15.81 1.91
CA GLY A 11 12.64 16.77 2.02
C GLY A 11 11.34 16.21 2.61
N PHE A 12 11.34 14.98 3.17
CA PHE A 12 10.15 14.36 3.77
C PHE A 12 10.48 13.29 4.82
N PRO A 13 9.50 12.83 5.64
CA PRO A 13 8.21 13.48 5.86
C PRO A 13 8.36 14.79 6.62
N LEU A 14 7.38 15.67 6.45
CA LEU A 14 7.25 16.83 7.33
C LEU A 14 6.66 16.36 8.66
N CYS A 15 7.40 16.54 9.76
CA CYS A 15 6.90 16.31 11.11
C CYS A 15 6.31 17.61 11.66
N VAL A 16 5.08 17.54 12.15
CA VAL A 16 4.35 18.65 12.77
C VAL A 16 4.08 18.32 14.23
N GLU A 17 4.53 19.18 15.14
CA GLU A 17 4.38 19.01 16.59
C GLU A 17 3.64 20.22 17.21
N PRO A 18 2.79 20.01 18.21
CA PRO A 18 2.12 21.12 18.90
C PRO A 18 3.11 21.88 19.79
N ARG A 19 2.80 23.14 20.11
CA ARG A 19 3.55 23.95 21.10
C ARG A 19 3.04 23.79 22.53
N GLY A 20 2.42 22.70 22.85
CA GLY A 20 1.82 22.41 24.14
C GLY A 20 0.81 21.29 24.00
N ARG A 21 0.05 21.00 25.03
CA ARG A 21 -0.97 19.96 24.97
C ARG A 21 -2.13 20.43 24.08
N GLN A 22 -2.30 19.79 22.93
CA GLN A 22 -3.35 20.09 21.97
C GLN A 22 -4.00 18.79 21.49
N ASP A 23 -5.31 18.77 21.35
CA ASP A 23 -6.06 17.62 20.84
C ASP A 23 -5.87 17.49 19.33
N LEU A 24 -5.64 16.27 18.83
CA LEU A 24 -5.39 16.00 17.42
C LEU A 24 -6.61 16.37 16.56
N GLY A 25 -7.83 15.98 16.98
CA GLY A 25 -9.06 16.24 16.22
C GLY A 25 -9.34 17.72 16.05
N VAL A 26 -9.15 18.51 17.12
CA VAL A 26 -9.26 19.98 17.06
C VAL A 26 -8.22 20.56 16.11
N PHE A 27 -6.95 20.15 16.26
CA PHE A 27 -5.87 20.66 15.43
C PHE A 27 -6.08 20.41 13.94
N VAL A 28 -6.44 19.19 13.56
CA VAL A 28 -6.62 18.84 12.13
C VAL A 28 -7.81 19.56 11.51
N THR A 29 -8.87 19.81 12.30
CA THR A 29 -10.03 20.59 11.86
C THR A 29 -9.65 22.04 11.58
N GLU A 30 -8.91 22.66 12.48
CA GLU A 30 -8.49 24.06 12.35
C GLU A 30 -7.44 24.28 11.26
N HIS A 31 -6.62 23.26 10.96
CA HIS A 31 -5.48 23.36 10.05
C HIS A 31 -5.61 22.48 8.80
N ARG A 32 -6.81 22.02 8.46
CA ARG A 32 -7.06 21.10 7.33
C ARG A 32 -6.37 21.53 6.04
N GLN A 33 -6.59 22.77 5.62
CA GLN A 33 -6.01 23.28 4.38
C GLN A 33 -4.48 23.26 4.41
N LEU A 34 -3.87 23.77 5.47
CA LEU A 34 -2.42 23.77 5.66
C LEU A 34 -1.82 22.36 5.63
N LEU A 35 -2.53 21.37 6.22
CA LEU A 35 -2.07 19.97 6.19
C LEU A 35 -2.13 19.37 4.79
N HIS A 36 -3.12 19.73 3.98
CA HIS A 36 -3.17 19.31 2.57
C HIS A 36 -2.11 20.00 1.71
N GLU A 37 -1.84 21.29 1.94
CA GLU A 37 -0.75 22.02 1.29
C GLU A 37 0.60 21.38 1.62
N ASN A 38 0.86 21.08 2.89
CA ASN A 38 2.06 20.39 3.33
C ASN A 38 2.16 18.96 2.74
N LEU A 39 1.04 18.23 2.62
CA LEU A 39 1.02 16.92 1.99
C LEU A 39 1.39 17.00 0.51
N ALA A 40 0.86 17.98 -0.21
CA ALA A 40 1.20 18.22 -1.62
C ALA A 40 2.68 18.60 -1.78
N GLU A 41 3.23 19.43 -0.88
CA GLU A 41 4.63 19.86 -0.93
C GLU A 41 5.60 18.71 -0.57
N HIS A 42 5.34 17.99 0.53
CA HIS A 42 6.27 17.00 1.08
C HIS A 42 5.94 15.54 0.74
N GLY A 43 4.73 15.24 0.26
CA GLY A 43 4.26 13.87 -0.03
C GLY A 43 3.89 13.06 1.21
N ALA A 44 4.40 13.39 2.38
CA ALA A 44 4.03 12.77 3.66
C ALA A 44 4.14 13.77 4.81
N VAL A 45 3.15 13.72 5.73
CA VAL A 45 3.08 14.57 6.94
C VAL A 45 2.86 13.69 8.16
N LEU A 46 3.76 13.78 9.13
CA LEU A 46 3.68 13.09 10.41
C LEU A 46 3.22 14.07 11.50
N LEU A 47 2.03 13.87 12.04
CA LEU A 47 1.55 14.61 13.21
C LEU A 47 1.98 13.85 14.47
N ARG A 48 2.80 14.46 15.32
CA ARG A 48 3.44 13.82 16.47
C ARG A 48 3.27 14.65 17.74
N GLY A 49 3.06 13.98 18.88
CA GLY A 49 3.00 14.63 20.19
C GLY A 49 1.67 15.32 20.47
N PHE A 50 0.65 15.10 19.67
CA PHE A 50 -0.71 15.55 19.94
C PHE A 50 -1.38 14.68 21.01
N GLY A 51 -2.16 15.31 21.88
CA GLY A 51 -3.08 14.60 22.77
C GLY A 51 -4.20 14.00 21.93
N GLY A 52 -4.67 12.84 22.33
CA GLY A 52 -5.79 12.17 21.69
C GLY A 52 -5.92 10.77 22.26
N THR A 53 -7.17 10.31 22.36
CA THR A 53 -7.47 8.93 22.74
C THR A 53 -7.53 8.08 21.47
N ARG A 54 -7.55 6.75 21.64
CA ARG A 54 -7.84 5.76 20.61
C ARG A 54 -9.05 6.12 19.73
N ASP A 55 -10.01 6.84 20.32
CA ASP A 55 -11.26 7.26 19.68
C ASP A 55 -11.08 8.55 18.85
N GLY A 56 -9.95 9.24 18.95
CA GLY A 56 -9.64 10.47 18.20
C GLY A 56 -9.29 10.26 16.74
N PHE A 57 -8.95 9.05 16.31
CA PHE A 57 -8.55 8.78 14.91
C PHE A 57 -9.71 8.97 13.94
N ALA A 58 -10.88 8.39 14.21
CA ALA A 58 -12.05 8.50 13.32
C ALA A 58 -12.49 9.97 13.09
N PRO A 59 -12.66 10.78 14.13
CA PRO A 59 -12.94 12.21 13.96
C PRO A 59 -11.83 12.95 13.18
N ALA A 60 -10.55 12.66 13.48
CA ALA A 60 -9.44 13.33 12.80
C ALA A 60 -9.43 13.05 11.29
N VAL A 61 -9.56 11.78 10.86
CA VAL A 61 -9.58 11.46 9.42
C VAL A 61 -10.84 11.96 8.73
N SER A 62 -11.98 11.99 9.42
CA SER A 62 -13.22 12.57 8.88
C SER A 62 -13.13 14.09 8.70
N ALA A 63 -12.30 14.77 9.50
CA ALA A 63 -12.03 16.19 9.31
C ALA A 63 -11.05 16.43 8.15
N LEU A 64 -10.17 15.49 7.83
CA LEU A 64 -9.15 15.61 6.78
C LEU A 64 -9.64 15.13 5.41
N ALA A 65 -10.59 14.23 5.34
CA ALA A 65 -11.10 13.65 4.10
C ALA A 65 -12.61 13.86 3.96
N ASP A 66 -13.07 14.20 2.75
CA ASP A 66 -14.51 14.36 2.48
C ASP A 66 -15.25 13.02 2.51
N ARG A 67 -14.53 11.94 2.15
CA ARG A 67 -15.06 10.57 2.13
C ARG A 67 -13.94 9.57 2.38
N LEU A 68 -14.20 8.62 3.26
CA LEU A 68 -13.33 7.46 3.43
C LEU A 68 -13.76 6.32 2.50
N LEU A 69 -12.79 5.63 1.95
CA LEU A 69 -12.98 4.51 1.03
C LEU A 69 -13.01 3.19 1.79
N PRO A 70 -13.90 2.25 1.44
CA PRO A 70 -13.85 0.90 1.95
C PRO A 70 -12.64 0.15 1.36
N TYR A 71 -12.07 -0.76 2.15
CA TYR A 71 -11.01 -1.66 1.68
C TYR A 71 -11.64 -2.84 0.93
N VAL A 72 -12.14 -2.59 -0.27
CA VAL A 72 -12.67 -3.61 -1.17
C VAL A 72 -11.58 -3.98 -2.18
N HIS A 73 -11.49 -5.27 -2.54
CA HIS A 73 -10.49 -5.83 -3.47
C HIS A 73 -9.03 -5.82 -2.99
N GLY A 74 -8.82 -5.49 -1.73
CA GLY A 74 -7.48 -5.58 -1.14
C GLY A 74 -6.97 -7.02 -1.07
N ASN A 75 -5.71 -7.22 -1.43
CA ASN A 75 -5.08 -8.55 -1.40
C ASN A 75 -4.54 -8.93 -0.01
N SER A 76 -4.45 -7.97 0.90
CA SER A 76 -3.91 -8.18 2.25
C SER A 76 -5.01 -8.40 3.28
N PRO A 77 -4.82 -9.31 4.25
CA PRO A 77 -5.77 -9.48 5.35
C PRO A 77 -5.80 -8.22 6.25
N ARG A 78 -6.98 -7.69 6.49
CA ARG A 78 -7.24 -6.54 7.37
C ARG A 78 -8.54 -6.76 8.11
N THR A 79 -8.59 -6.36 9.37
CA THR A 79 -9.82 -6.37 10.15
C THR A 79 -10.47 -4.99 10.11
N LYS A 80 -11.76 -4.95 9.76
CA LYS A 80 -12.56 -3.73 9.86
C LYS A 80 -12.76 -3.36 11.33
N VAL A 81 -12.35 -2.16 11.71
CA VAL A 81 -12.40 -1.66 13.09
C VAL A 81 -13.67 -0.85 13.34
N SER A 82 -14.15 -0.12 12.32
CA SER A 82 -15.40 0.63 12.40
C SER A 82 -16.08 0.76 11.04
N ASP A 83 -17.39 1.05 11.06
CA ASP A 83 -18.18 1.31 9.85
C ASP A 83 -17.79 2.60 9.14
N ALA A 84 -17.00 3.45 9.77
CA ALA A 84 -16.45 4.66 9.19
C ALA A 84 -15.28 4.40 8.20
N GLY A 85 -14.99 3.16 7.80
CA GLY A 85 -13.90 2.85 6.87
C GLY A 85 -12.52 2.81 7.51
N ILE A 86 -12.46 2.45 8.81
CA ILE A 86 -11.20 2.27 9.52
C ILE A 86 -10.88 0.78 9.63
N TYR A 87 -9.64 0.43 9.34
CA TYR A 87 -9.11 -0.93 9.32
C TYR A 87 -7.87 -1.04 10.18
N THR A 88 -7.51 -2.27 10.58
CA THR A 88 -6.14 -2.54 11.00
C THR A 88 -5.19 -2.35 9.81
N SER A 89 -3.93 -1.97 10.05
CA SER A 89 -2.90 -2.14 9.02
C SER A 89 -2.75 -3.62 8.68
N THR A 90 -2.07 -3.93 7.56
CA THR A 90 -1.92 -5.31 7.08
C THR A 90 -1.51 -6.28 8.18
N GLU A 91 -2.34 -7.31 8.38
CA GLU A 91 -2.12 -8.42 9.33
C GLU A 91 -1.23 -9.48 8.67
N TYR A 92 0.05 -9.17 8.55
CA TYR A 92 1.07 -10.06 8.01
C TYR A 92 2.04 -10.44 9.15
N PRO A 93 2.62 -11.66 9.18
CA PRO A 93 3.47 -12.09 10.30
C PRO A 93 4.54 -11.06 10.64
N ALA A 94 4.83 -10.90 11.94
CA ALA A 94 5.66 -9.81 12.46
C ALA A 94 7.12 -9.90 12.01
N GLU A 95 7.60 -11.12 11.81
CA GLU A 95 8.97 -11.45 11.39
C GLU A 95 9.28 -11.10 9.93
N PHE A 96 8.26 -10.85 9.09
CA PHE A 96 8.46 -10.52 7.69
C PHE A 96 8.26 -9.03 7.42
N ALA A 97 9.10 -8.49 6.55
CA ALA A 97 8.92 -7.16 6.02
C ALA A 97 7.75 -7.13 5.00
N ILE A 98 7.08 -5.99 4.89
CA ILE A 98 6.22 -5.69 3.75
C ILE A 98 7.00 -4.74 2.85
N PRO A 99 7.32 -5.13 1.60
CA PRO A 99 8.03 -4.28 0.66
C PRO A 99 7.32 -2.96 0.40
N LEU A 100 8.06 -1.96 -0.06
CA LEU A 100 7.52 -0.66 -0.46
C LEU A 100 6.50 -0.82 -1.59
N HIS A 101 5.34 -0.22 -1.43
CA HIS A 101 4.24 -0.23 -2.39
C HIS A 101 3.34 1.00 -2.24
N ASN A 102 2.64 1.33 -3.30
CA ASN A 102 1.53 2.26 -3.26
C ASN A 102 0.24 1.45 -3.11
N GLU A 103 -0.62 1.79 -2.15
CA GLU A 103 -1.83 1.03 -1.83
C GLU A 103 -2.74 0.89 -3.05
N LEU A 104 -3.15 -0.36 -3.34
CA LEU A 104 -4.02 -0.73 -4.47
C LEU A 104 -3.51 -0.32 -5.86
N SER A 105 -2.21 -0.12 -6.07
CA SER A 105 -1.66 0.25 -7.37
C SER A 105 -1.81 -0.84 -8.46
N TYR A 106 -2.18 -2.05 -8.08
CA TYR A 106 -2.59 -3.12 -9.01
C TYR A 106 -4.06 -3.02 -9.43
N ALA A 107 -4.87 -2.19 -8.75
CA ALA A 107 -6.30 -2.05 -9.03
C ALA A 107 -6.57 -0.95 -10.07
N ALA A 108 -7.80 -0.90 -10.61
CA ALA A 108 -8.22 0.17 -11.51
C ALA A 108 -8.54 1.48 -10.79
N ARG A 109 -8.77 1.41 -9.49
CA ARG A 109 -9.04 2.56 -8.63
C ARG A 109 -8.24 2.39 -7.34
N TRP A 110 -7.66 3.47 -6.86
CA TRP A 110 -6.83 3.51 -5.66
C TRP A 110 -7.14 4.74 -4.80
N PRO A 111 -6.84 4.70 -3.49
CA PRO A 111 -6.93 5.87 -2.64
C PRO A 111 -5.87 6.91 -3.02
N SER A 112 -6.23 8.18 -2.94
CA SER A 112 -5.29 9.29 -3.13
C SER A 112 -4.48 9.56 -1.86
N VAL A 113 -5.09 9.40 -0.67
CA VAL A 113 -4.46 9.65 0.62
C VAL A 113 -4.64 8.46 1.55
N LEU A 114 -3.57 8.11 2.25
CA LEU A 114 -3.58 7.16 3.35
C LEU A 114 -3.36 7.88 4.68
N PHE A 115 -4.06 7.41 5.70
CA PHE A 115 -3.91 7.84 7.08
C PHE A 115 -3.53 6.63 7.94
N LEU A 116 -2.33 6.66 8.51
CA LEU A 116 -1.84 5.61 9.40
C LEU A 116 -1.73 6.17 10.82
N HIS A 117 -2.40 5.55 11.79
CA HIS A 117 -2.41 6.00 13.18
C HIS A 117 -1.83 4.95 14.12
N CYS A 118 -0.85 5.35 14.90
CA CYS A 118 -0.20 4.49 15.87
C CYS A 118 -0.99 4.43 17.19
N VAL A 119 -1.67 3.32 17.42
CA VAL A 119 -2.32 3.03 18.71
C VAL A 119 -1.33 2.42 19.69
N THR A 120 -0.47 1.50 19.20
CA THR A 120 0.56 0.83 19.99
C THR A 120 1.81 0.73 19.15
N ALA A 121 2.88 1.35 19.61
CA ALA A 121 4.20 1.26 18.99
C ALA A 121 4.85 -0.09 19.34
N PRO A 122 5.59 -0.72 18.42
CA PRO A 122 6.31 -1.95 18.70
C PRO A 122 7.48 -1.71 19.66
N GLU A 123 7.93 -2.77 20.34
CA GLU A 123 9.09 -2.70 21.22
C GLU A 123 10.39 -2.54 20.43
N ARG A 124 10.49 -3.18 19.27
CA ARG A 124 11.64 -3.10 18.35
C ARG A 124 11.18 -3.23 16.91
N GLY A 125 11.80 -2.47 16.01
CA GLY A 125 11.48 -2.49 14.58
C GLY A 125 10.09 -1.91 14.27
N GLY A 126 9.42 -2.43 13.25
CA GLY A 126 8.05 -2.08 12.89
C GLY A 126 7.86 -0.66 12.35
N GLN A 127 8.95 -0.01 11.96
CA GLN A 127 8.89 1.26 11.26
C GLN A 127 8.05 1.11 10.00
N THR A 128 7.50 2.21 9.53
CA THR A 128 6.90 2.32 8.20
C THR A 128 7.89 3.05 7.30
N PRO A 129 8.74 2.31 6.53
CA PRO A 129 9.57 2.95 5.52
C PRO A 129 8.67 3.62 4.50
N ILE A 130 9.01 4.85 4.10
CA ILE A 130 8.34 5.61 3.05
C ILE A 130 9.36 6.10 2.03
N ALA A 131 8.99 6.09 0.74
CA ALA A 131 9.88 6.51 -0.34
C ALA A 131 9.14 7.29 -1.42
N ASP A 132 9.73 8.38 -1.91
CA ASP A 132 9.18 9.14 -3.03
C ASP A 132 9.28 8.32 -4.33
N SER A 133 8.14 7.98 -4.91
CA SER A 133 8.01 7.16 -6.11
C SER A 133 8.62 7.81 -7.36
N ARG A 134 8.78 9.14 -7.38
CA ARG A 134 9.52 9.87 -8.43
C ARG A 134 11.01 9.54 -8.35
N GLU A 135 11.53 9.54 -7.12
CA GLU A 135 12.94 9.24 -6.87
C GLU A 135 13.24 7.76 -7.14
N ILE A 136 12.33 6.85 -6.80
CA ILE A 136 12.43 5.43 -7.19
C ILE A 136 12.53 5.34 -8.72
N LEU A 137 11.56 5.91 -9.47
CA LEU A 137 11.54 5.89 -10.93
C LEU A 137 12.83 6.46 -11.54
N ARG A 138 13.32 7.56 -11.00
CA ARG A 138 14.54 8.23 -11.47
C ARG A 138 15.80 7.39 -11.28
N ARG A 139 15.90 6.65 -10.15
CA ARG A 139 17.08 5.84 -9.79
C ARG A 139 17.08 4.43 -10.34
N LEU A 140 15.97 3.93 -10.83
CA LEU A 140 15.92 2.62 -11.46
C LEU A 140 16.90 2.54 -12.63
N PRO A 141 17.58 1.40 -12.82
CA PRO A 141 18.40 1.18 -14.01
C PRO A 141 17.58 1.47 -15.28
N PRO A 142 18.13 2.18 -16.27
CA PRO A 142 17.36 2.61 -17.45
C PRO A 142 16.68 1.45 -18.20
N GLY A 143 17.31 0.27 -18.22
CA GLY A 143 16.71 -0.94 -18.83
C GLY A 143 15.49 -1.44 -18.09
N VAL A 144 15.55 -1.48 -16.75
CA VAL A 144 14.42 -1.87 -15.89
C VAL A 144 13.29 -0.88 -16.07
N ARG A 145 13.57 0.42 -15.87
CA ARG A 145 12.57 1.49 -16.04
C ARG A 145 11.85 1.37 -17.38
N ARG A 146 12.60 1.27 -18.51
CA ARG A 146 12.02 1.19 -19.84
C ARG A 146 11.11 -0.03 -20.00
N ARG A 147 11.54 -1.24 -19.58
CA ARG A 147 10.71 -2.46 -19.71
C ARG A 147 9.37 -2.31 -19.01
N PHE A 148 9.36 -1.73 -17.81
CA PHE A 148 8.13 -1.55 -17.04
C PHE A 148 7.24 -0.43 -17.59
N THR A 149 7.81 0.72 -17.93
CA THR A 149 7.03 1.86 -18.45
C THR A 149 6.41 1.58 -19.82
N GLU A 150 7.13 0.88 -20.72
CA GLU A 150 6.64 0.57 -22.07
C GLU A 150 5.62 -0.58 -22.07
N ARG A 151 5.78 -1.56 -21.18
CA ARG A 151 4.96 -2.79 -21.22
C ARG A 151 3.84 -2.82 -20.19
N GLY A 152 3.99 -2.12 -19.06
CA GLY A 152 3.08 -2.27 -17.92
C GLY A 152 3.23 -3.63 -17.24
N VAL A 153 2.25 -3.96 -16.38
CA VAL A 153 2.24 -5.18 -15.57
C VAL A 153 0.87 -5.85 -15.69
N ILE A 154 0.85 -7.14 -16.02
CA ILE A 154 -0.31 -8.00 -15.89
C ILE A 154 -0.29 -8.60 -14.48
N TYR A 155 -1.33 -8.35 -13.71
CA TYR A 155 -1.57 -8.95 -12.39
C TYR A 155 -2.56 -10.10 -12.51
N ARG A 156 -2.21 -11.27 -11.99
CA ARG A 156 -3.02 -12.48 -12.05
C ARG A 156 -3.32 -12.97 -10.64
N GLN A 157 -4.55 -13.34 -10.38
CA GLN A 157 -4.96 -14.00 -9.13
C GLN A 157 -5.62 -15.33 -9.39
N ARG A 158 -5.34 -16.28 -8.52
CA ARG A 158 -6.13 -17.50 -8.36
C ARG A 158 -6.77 -17.50 -6.98
N LEU A 159 -8.08 -17.34 -6.95
CA LEU A 159 -8.89 -17.32 -5.75
C LEU A 159 -9.65 -18.64 -5.64
N HIS A 160 -9.52 -19.36 -4.52
CA HIS A 160 -10.20 -20.64 -4.35
C HIS A 160 -11.70 -20.48 -4.07
N GLY A 161 -12.52 -21.53 -4.32
CA GLY A 161 -13.97 -21.52 -4.11
C GLY A 161 -14.42 -21.85 -2.68
N GLY A 162 -13.48 -22.14 -1.77
CA GLY A 162 -13.76 -22.50 -0.36
C GLY A 162 -12.55 -23.12 0.32
N VAL A 163 -11.80 -24.00 -0.38
CA VAL A 163 -10.59 -24.65 0.14
C VAL A 163 -9.46 -24.42 -0.85
N GLY A 164 -8.30 -23.97 -0.37
CA GLY A 164 -7.13 -23.69 -1.20
C GLY A 164 -6.13 -22.76 -0.54
N LEU A 165 -5.03 -22.49 -1.24
CA LEU A 165 -4.01 -21.54 -0.81
C LEU A 165 -4.44 -20.11 -1.12
N GLY A 166 -4.12 -19.18 -0.24
CA GLY A 166 -4.48 -17.77 -0.37
C GLY A 166 -5.91 -17.46 0.08
N ARG A 167 -6.57 -16.51 -0.58
CA ARG A 167 -7.94 -16.09 -0.27
C ARG A 167 -8.96 -16.75 -1.18
N SER A 168 -10.16 -16.96 -0.67
CA SER A 168 -11.30 -17.32 -1.53
C SER A 168 -11.82 -16.07 -2.27
N TRP A 169 -12.52 -16.30 -3.39
CA TRP A 169 -13.16 -15.20 -4.10
C TRP A 169 -14.28 -14.56 -3.26
N GLN A 170 -14.96 -15.35 -2.41
CA GLN A 170 -15.96 -14.82 -1.49
C GLN A 170 -15.36 -13.84 -0.46
N GLN A 171 -14.19 -14.17 0.09
CA GLN A 171 -13.48 -13.30 1.01
C GLN A 171 -12.93 -12.04 0.32
N THR A 172 -12.49 -12.17 -0.93
CA THR A 172 -11.90 -11.06 -1.68
C THR A 172 -12.95 -10.04 -2.12
N TYR A 173 -14.12 -10.52 -2.56
CA TYR A 173 -15.22 -9.67 -3.04
C TYR A 173 -16.32 -9.43 -1.99
N GLU A 174 -16.17 -9.99 -0.77
CA GLU A 174 -17.11 -9.88 0.34
C GLU A 174 -18.56 -10.26 -0.07
N THR A 175 -18.71 -11.22 -0.99
CA THR A 175 -20.00 -11.69 -1.49
C THR A 175 -19.93 -13.15 -1.91
N GLY A 176 -21.06 -13.84 -1.84
CA GLY A 176 -21.27 -15.18 -2.44
C GLY A 176 -21.94 -15.15 -3.82
N ASP A 177 -22.27 -13.97 -4.35
CA ASP A 177 -22.94 -13.81 -5.63
C ASP A 177 -21.92 -13.66 -6.78
N ARG A 178 -21.80 -14.72 -7.59
CA ARG A 178 -20.93 -14.74 -8.78
C ARG A 178 -21.28 -13.65 -9.79
N ALA A 179 -22.57 -13.39 -10.01
CA ALA A 179 -22.99 -12.40 -10.99
C ALA A 179 -22.56 -10.97 -10.58
N LEU A 180 -22.56 -10.69 -9.28
CA LEU A 180 -22.03 -9.44 -8.74
C LEU A 180 -20.53 -9.33 -8.97
N VAL A 181 -19.76 -10.39 -8.70
CA VAL A 181 -18.31 -10.46 -8.94
C VAL A 181 -18.00 -10.25 -10.42
N GLU A 182 -18.68 -10.95 -11.32
CA GLU A 182 -18.48 -10.81 -12.76
C GLU A 182 -18.76 -9.41 -13.28
N ARG A 183 -19.85 -8.79 -12.81
CA ARG A 183 -20.18 -7.40 -13.17
C ARG A 183 -19.07 -6.47 -12.76
N HIS A 184 -18.60 -6.63 -11.52
CA HIS A 184 -17.51 -5.82 -10.99
C HIS A 184 -16.21 -5.99 -11.79
N LEU A 185 -15.81 -7.22 -12.11
CA LEU A 185 -14.62 -7.49 -12.91
C LEU A 185 -14.71 -6.88 -14.31
N ARG A 186 -15.89 -6.95 -14.95
CA ARG A 186 -16.12 -6.29 -16.26
C ARG A 186 -16.00 -4.77 -16.16
N GLU A 187 -16.54 -4.15 -15.10
CA GLU A 187 -16.41 -2.71 -14.86
C GLU A 187 -14.96 -2.25 -14.66
N LEU A 188 -14.10 -3.13 -14.11
CA LEU A 188 -12.68 -2.88 -13.96
C LEU A 188 -11.85 -3.21 -15.21
N GLY A 189 -12.47 -3.77 -16.26
CA GLY A 189 -11.77 -4.23 -17.45
C GLY A 189 -10.85 -5.42 -17.18
N ALA A 190 -11.16 -6.25 -16.19
CA ALA A 190 -10.40 -7.43 -15.87
C ALA A 190 -10.91 -8.64 -16.67
N GLU A 191 -10.00 -9.47 -17.18
CA GLU A 191 -10.31 -10.79 -17.70
C GLU A 191 -10.52 -11.75 -16.53
N PHE A 192 -11.45 -12.70 -16.67
CA PHE A 192 -11.70 -13.68 -15.63
C PHE A 192 -12.24 -14.99 -16.17
N SER A 193 -12.04 -16.05 -15.42
CA SER A 193 -12.65 -17.38 -15.68
C SER A 193 -12.91 -18.13 -14.38
N TRP A 194 -14.06 -18.80 -14.33
CA TRP A 194 -14.35 -19.73 -13.23
C TRP A 194 -13.68 -21.07 -13.49
N THR A 195 -13.06 -21.64 -12.46
CA THR A 195 -12.42 -22.95 -12.53
C THR A 195 -13.39 -24.06 -12.16
N ALA A 196 -13.11 -25.31 -12.61
CA ALA A 196 -14.00 -26.46 -12.37
C ALA A 196 -14.17 -26.77 -10.87
N ASP A 197 -13.18 -26.44 -10.03
CA ASP A 197 -13.21 -26.56 -8.58
C ASP A 197 -13.97 -25.42 -7.88
N GLY A 198 -14.64 -24.56 -8.65
CA GLY A 198 -15.41 -23.42 -8.14
C GLY A 198 -14.59 -22.18 -7.76
N GLY A 199 -13.31 -22.18 -8.07
CA GLY A 199 -12.42 -21.04 -7.92
C GLY A 199 -12.59 -20.00 -9.03
N LEU A 200 -11.86 -18.90 -8.91
CA LEU A 200 -11.86 -17.78 -9.85
C LEU A 200 -10.42 -17.41 -10.22
N ARG A 201 -10.13 -17.34 -11.50
CA ARG A 201 -8.91 -16.73 -12.03
C ARG A 201 -9.23 -15.34 -12.56
N THR A 202 -8.39 -14.37 -12.23
CA THR A 202 -8.51 -13.00 -12.78
C THR A 202 -7.18 -12.57 -13.38
N SER A 203 -7.25 -11.71 -14.39
CA SER A 203 -6.08 -11.10 -15.03
C SER A 203 -6.40 -9.64 -15.37
N GLN A 204 -5.48 -8.73 -15.07
CA GLN A 204 -5.67 -7.33 -15.38
C GLN A 204 -4.35 -6.65 -15.73
N LEU A 205 -4.31 -5.96 -16.86
CA LEU A 205 -3.19 -5.13 -17.27
C LEU A 205 -3.29 -3.75 -16.59
N ARG A 206 -2.18 -3.29 -16.01
CA ARG A 206 -2.04 -1.95 -15.43
C ARG A 206 -0.74 -1.30 -15.88
N PRO A 207 -0.70 0.03 -16.03
CA PRO A 207 0.56 0.73 -16.22
C PRO A 207 1.47 0.52 -15.00
N ALA A 208 2.78 0.53 -15.22
CA ALA A 208 3.74 0.44 -14.12
C ALA A 208 4.09 1.80 -13.51
N THR A 209 3.73 2.87 -14.23
CA THR A 209 3.87 4.27 -13.81
C THR A 209 2.56 5.01 -14.07
N VAL A 210 2.32 6.08 -13.33
CA VAL A 210 1.18 6.97 -13.57
C VAL A 210 1.64 8.42 -13.51
N ILE A 211 0.89 9.32 -14.15
CA ILE A 211 1.08 10.75 -13.96
C ILE A 211 0.35 11.18 -12.69
N HIS A 212 1.07 11.79 -11.77
CA HIS A 212 0.48 12.31 -10.54
C HIS A 212 -0.55 13.40 -10.87
N PRO A 213 -1.81 13.29 -10.41
CA PRO A 213 -2.91 14.13 -10.90
C PRO A 213 -2.76 15.63 -10.58
N VAL A 214 -2.01 15.97 -9.53
CA VAL A 214 -1.79 17.36 -9.09
C VAL A 214 -0.42 17.88 -9.55
N LEU A 215 0.63 17.07 -9.43
CA LEU A 215 2.00 17.51 -9.75
C LEU A 215 2.33 17.42 -11.25
N GLY A 216 1.60 16.61 -12.03
CA GLY A 216 1.87 16.38 -13.45
C GLY A 216 3.15 15.59 -13.73
N GLU A 217 3.78 15.03 -12.70
CA GLU A 217 5.02 14.26 -12.79
C GLU A 217 4.73 12.76 -12.87
N GLU A 218 5.55 12.03 -13.63
CA GLU A 218 5.50 10.57 -13.71
C GLU A 218 6.09 9.94 -12.45
N VAL A 219 5.40 8.96 -11.88
CA VAL A 219 5.78 8.26 -10.66
C VAL A 219 5.79 6.75 -10.87
N TRP A 220 6.67 6.04 -10.16
CA TRP A 220 6.63 4.58 -10.05
C TRP A 220 5.41 4.16 -9.25
N PHE A 221 4.49 3.41 -9.87
CA PHE A 221 3.20 3.11 -9.25
C PHE A 221 2.70 1.72 -9.61
N ASN A 222 3.27 0.70 -8.98
CA ASN A 222 2.89 -0.70 -9.19
C ASN A 222 3.30 -1.57 -7.99
N GLN A 223 2.80 -2.80 -7.96
CA GLN A 223 3.12 -3.79 -6.94
C GLN A 223 3.70 -5.08 -7.53
N ALA A 224 4.38 -5.01 -8.67
CA ALA A 224 4.95 -6.18 -9.32
C ALA A 224 5.85 -6.99 -8.36
N ASP A 225 6.62 -6.30 -7.52
CA ASP A 225 7.50 -6.91 -6.52
C ASP A 225 6.77 -7.78 -5.49
N GLN A 226 5.57 -7.36 -5.06
CA GLN A 226 4.77 -8.12 -4.09
C GLN A 226 3.96 -9.25 -4.74
N TRP A 227 3.64 -9.14 -6.02
CA TRP A 227 2.84 -10.11 -6.74
C TRP A 227 3.65 -11.22 -7.39
N HIS A 228 4.93 -10.98 -7.63
CA HIS A 228 5.83 -11.99 -8.16
C HIS A 228 6.23 -12.99 -7.06
N TRP A 229 6.44 -14.24 -7.43
CA TRP A 229 6.80 -15.31 -6.49
C TRP A 229 8.04 -14.98 -5.64
N THR A 230 9.00 -14.23 -6.18
CA THR A 230 10.17 -13.77 -5.40
C THR A 230 9.82 -12.83 -4.24
N GLY A 231 8.61 -12.27 -4.20
CA GLY A 231 8.11 -11.45 -3.09
C GLY A 231 7.84 -12.24 -1.81
N ALA A 232 7.61 -13.57 -1.92
CA ALA A 232 7.48 -14.45 -0.78
C ALA A 232 8.83 -14.83 -0.10
N GLY A 233 9.93 -14.30 -0.62
CA GLY A 233 11.29 -14.69 -0.25
C GLY A 233 11.85 -15.73 -1.22
N PRO A 234 13.20 -15.83 -1.33
CA PRO A 234 13.81 -16.68 -2.34
C PRO A 234 13.40 -18.14 -2.20
N ASP A 235 13.59 -18.73 -1.03
CA ASP A 235 13.35 -20.16 -0.81
C ASP A 235 11.85 -20.51 -0.93
N THR A 236 10.98 -19.80 -0.19
CA THR A 236 9.52 -20.05 -0.19
C THR A 236 8.90 -19.81 -1.56
N GLY A 237 9.34 -18.78 -2.27
CA GLY A 237 8.81 -18.45 -3.59
C GLY A 237 9.15 -19.50 -4.64
N GLU A 238 10.40 -20.00 -4.65
CA GLU A 238 10.84 -21.08 -5.53
C GLU A 238 10.11 -22.40 -5.24
N GLU A 239 10.00 -22.78 -3.96
CA GLU A 239 9.25 -23.98 -3.55
C GLU A 239 7.79 -23.93 -4.00
N LEU A 240 7.11 -22.78 -3.84
CA LEU A 240 5.73 -22.60 -4.30
C LEU A 240 5.62 -22.68 -5.83
N LEU A 241 6.57 -22.10 -6.55
CA LEU A 241 6.60 -22.14 -8.00
C LEU A 241 6.82 -23.56 -8.52
N GLU A 242 7.73 -24.32 -7.91
CA GLU A 242 8.00 -25.73 -8.26
C GLU A 242 6.79 -26.63 -7.96
N LEU A 243 6.13 -26.41 -6.81
CA LEU A 243 5.01 -27.23 -6.37
C LEU A 243 3.74 -27.01 -7.19
N LEU A 244 3.43 -25.75 -7.51
CA LEU A 244 2.13 -25.36 -8.09
C LEU A 244 2.22 -24.99 -9.57
N GLY A 245 3.37 -24.55 -10.03
CA GLY A 245 3.50 -23.83 -11.30
C GLY A 245 2.94 -22.39 -11.21
N GLU A 246 3.40 -21.51 -12.08
CA GLU A 246 3.06 -20.09 -12.04
C GLU A 246 1.56 -19.80 -12.16
N ASP A 247 0.84 -20.58 -12.99
CA ASP A 247 -0.58 -20.36 -13.24
C ASP A 247 -1.50 -20.74 -12.07
N ASP A 248 -0.99 -21.50 -11.10
CA ASP A 248 -1.71 -21.93 -9.91
C ASP A 248 -1.25 -21.25 -8.63
N LEU A 249 -0.28 -20.32 -8.72
CA LEU A 249 0.06 -19.44 -7.60
C LEU A 249 -1.14 -18.54 -7.22
N PRO A 250 -1.35 -18.26 -5.94
CA PRO A 250 -2.40 -17.35 -5.47
C PRO A 250 -2.33 -15.97 -6.15
N THR A 251 -1.11 -15.48 -6.36
CA THR A 251 -0.81 -14.25 -7.11
C THR A 251 0.40 -14.47 -7.99
N SER A 252 0.38 -13.89 -9.17
CA SER A 252 1.54 -13.80 -10.06
C SER A 252 1.45 -12.54 -10.92
N CYS A 253 2.57 -12.16 -11.53
CA CYS A 253 2.58 -11.03 -12.46
C CYS A 253 3.61 -11.23 -13.58
N ARG A 254 3.33 -10.60 -14.71
CA ARG A 254 4.16 -10.59 -15.91
C ARG A 254 4.21 -9.18 -16.52
N HIS A 255 5.11 -8.94 -17.46
CA HIS A 255 5.00 -7.76 -18.30
C HIS A 255 3.69 -7.77 -19.10
N GLY A 256 3.22 -6.59 -19.51
CA GLY A 256 1.97 -6.44 -20.25
C GLY A 256 1.93 -7.13 -21.62
N ASP A 257 3.08 -7.44 -22.17
CA ASP A 257 3.23 -8.28 -23.39
C ASP A 257 3.22 -9.80 -23.09
N GLY A 258 3.02 -10.18 -21.83
CA GLY A 258 3.00 -11.58 -21.38
C GLY A 258 4.38 -12.18 -21.10
N THR A 259 5.47 -11.47 -21.36
CA THR A 259 6.81 -11.96 -21.03
C THR A 259 7.05 -12.01 -19.52
N PRO A 260 7.82 -12.98 -18.99
CA PRO A 260 8.14 -13.06 -17.56
C PRO A 260 8.89 -11.83 -17.08
N LEU A 261 8.65 -11.45 -15.82
CA LEU A 261 9.49 -10.49 -15.11
C LEU A 261 10.80 -11.18 -14.70
N ALA A 262 11.93 -10.53 -14.96
CA ALA A 262 13.22 -11.04 -14.54
C ALA A 262 13.40 -10.84 -13.01
N PRO A 263 13.78 -11.89 -12.23
CA PRO A 263 14.06 -11.75 -10.80
C PRO A 263 15.09 -10.66 -10.48
N GLU A 264 16.08 -10.45 -11.36
CA GLU A 264 17.10 -9.43 -11.23
C GLU A 264 16.51 -8.01 -11.29
N ASP A 265 15.53 -7.78 -12.18
CA ASP A 265 14.82 -6.50 -12.26
C ASP A 265 14.09 -6.19 -10.96
N LEU A 266 13.42 -7.19 -10.36
CA LEU A 266 12.74 -7.04 -9.09
C LEU A 266 13.73 -6.83 -7.93
N SER A 267 14.90 -7.48 -7.98
CA SER A 267 15.98 -7.24 -7.04
C SER A 267 16.49 -5.79 -7.09
N ASP A 268 16.64 -5.23 -8.30
CA ASP A 268 16.99 -3.83 -8.50
C ASP A 268 15.92 -2.89 -7.97
N ILE A 269 14.64 -3.17 -8.22
CA ILE A 269 13.50 -2.39 -7.70
C ILE A 269 13.54 -2.37 -6.16
N ARG A 270 13.73 -3.53 -5.51
CA ARG A 270 13.84 -3.63 -4.04
C ARG A 270 15.05 -2.85 -3.52
N ARG A 271 16.19 -2.95 -4.17
CA ARG A 271 17.41 -2.24 -3.79
C ARG A 271 17.21 -0.73 -3.85
N VAL A 272 16.73 -0.23 -4.98
CA VAL A 272 16.45 1.20 -5.18
C VAL A 272 15.41 1.71 -4.20
N GLY A 273 14.34 0.95 -3.98
CA GLY A 273 13.33 1.29 -2.98
C GLY A 273 13.92 1.46 -1.58
N ARG A 274 14.77 0.51 -1.14
CA ARG A 274 15.45 0.60 0.18
C ARG A 274 16.38 1.80 0.28
N GLU A 275 17.11 2.13 -0.79
CA GLU A 275 18.00 3.29 -0.86
C GLU A 275 17.24 4.62 -0.81
N CYS A 276 16.02 4.68 -1.36
CA CYS A 276 15.16 5.85 -1.33
C CYS A 276 14.36 5.99 -0.01
N ALA A 277 14.28 4.94 0.78
CA ALA A 277 13.41 4.91 1.94
C ALA A 277 13.89 5.77 3.10
N VAL A 278 12.97 6.54 3.67
CA VAL A 278 13.08 7.19 4.97
C VAL A 278 12.37 6.35 6.02
N ARG A 279 12.96 6.22 7.19
CA ARG A 279 12.43 5.44 8.31
C ARG A 279 12.33 6.33 9.54
N PHE A 280 11.30 6.10 10.34
CA PHE A 280 11.15 6.73 11.65
C PHE A 280 10.48 5.73 12.60
N ASP A 281 10.77 5.86 13.89
CA ASP A 281 10.10 5.07 14.91
C ASP A 281 8.73 5.65 15.22
N TRP A 282 7.74 4.77 15.35
CA TRP A 282 6.40 5.15 15.77
C TRP A 282 6.37 5.54 17.24
N ALA A 283 5.63 6.60 17.55
CA ALA A 283 5.20 6.91 18.91
C ALA A 283 3.67 6.73 19.02
N PRO A 284 3.15 6.24 20.17
CA PRO A 284 1.71 6.18 20.37
C PRO A 284 1.05 7.55 20.17
N GLY A 285 -0.02 7.61 19.39
CA GLY A 285 -0.71 8.84 19.02
C GLY A 285 -0.22 9.49 17.72
N ASP A 286 0.87 9.02 17.11
CA ASP A 286 1.29 9.51 15.80
C ASP A 286 0.21 9.28 14.74
N LEU A 287 0.00 10.28 13.87
CA LEU A 287 -0.81 10.19 12.66
C LEU A 287 0.06 10.55 11.46
N LEU A 288 0.26 9.58 10.56
CA LEU A 288 0.97 9.78 9.30
C LEU A 288 -0.05 9.91 8.16
N MET A 289 -0.01 11.02 7.44
CA MET A 289 -0.70 11.23 6.17
C MET A 289 0.28 10.95 5.03
N ILE A 290 -0.15 10.19 4.02
CA ILE A 290 0.67 9.85 2.85
C ILE A 290 -0.13 10.18 1.59
N ASP A 291 0.46 10.93 0.68
CA ASP A 291 0.04 10.98 -0.72
C ASP A 291 0.37 9.62 -1.37
N ASN A 292 -0.64 8.79 -1.53
CA ASN A 292 -0.46 7.40 -1.97
C ASN A 292 0.04 7.28 -3.41
N VAL A 293 -0.17 8.30 -4.24
CA VAL A 293 0.33 8.26 -5.62
C VAL A 293 1.82 8.60 -5.66
N ARG A 294 2.25 9.55 -4.85
CA ARG A 294 3.61 10.04 -4.81
C ARG A 294 4.54 9.22 -3.91
N VAL A 295 4.02 8.64 -2.82
CA VAL A 295 4.86 8.03 -1.77
C VAL A 295 4.47 6.57 -1.56
N ALA A 296 5.40 5.68 -1.86
CA ALA A 296 5.32 4.27 -1.50
C ALA A 296 5.61 4.09 0.00
N HIS A 297 4.96 3.10 0.61
CA HIS A 297 5.13 2.76 2.01
C HIS A 297 5.29 1.26 2.20
N GLY A 298 5.87 0.86 3.33
CA GLY A 298 6.09 -0.55 3.68
C GLY A 298 6.01 -0.78 5.19
N ARG A 299 6.52 -1.93 5.64
CA ARG A 299 6.64 -2.26 7.06
C ARG A 299 7.91 -3.06 7.31
N GLU A 300 8.72 -2.59 8.25
CA GLU A 300 9.85 -3.39 8.74
C GLU A 300 9.38 -4.50 9.69
N PRO A 301 10.12 -5.60 9.81
CA PRO A 301 9.87 -6.62 10.82
C PRO A 301 9.86 -6.02 12.24
N TYR A 302 9.13 -6.64 13.16
CA TYR A 302 9.01 -6.11 14.51
C TYR A 302 8.87 -7.19 15.57
N ALA A 303 9.12 -6.80 16.83
CA ALA A 303 8.84 -7.58 18.01
C ALA A 303 7.99 -6.80 18.99
N GLY A 304 7.22 -7.53 19.81
CA GLY A 304 6.25 -6.96 20.74
C GLY A 304 4.92 -6.60 20.07
N PRO A 305 3.96 -6.08 20.85
CA PRO A 305 2.66 -5.68 20.35
C PRO A 305 2.80 -4.45 19.42
N ARG A 306 2.17 -4.50 18.25
CA ARG A 306 2.09 -3.38 17.31
C ARG A 306 0.66 -3.21 16.84
N ARG A 307 0.12 -2.00 16.96
CA ARG A 307 -1.21 -1.68 16.43
C ARG A 307 -1.21 -0.35 15.71
N ILE A 308 -1.29 -0.42 14.40
CA ILE A 308 -1.47 0.73 13.51
C ILE A 308 -2.85 0.58 12.86
N LEU A 309 -3.62 1.65 12.86
CA LEU A 309 -4.89 1.75 12.14
C LEU A 309 -4.65 2.42 10.79
N LEU A 310 -5.51 2.09 9.83
CA LEU A 310 -5.50 2.64 8.48
C LEU A 310 -6.89 3.20 8.14
N ALA A 311 -6.90 4.37 7.51
CA ALA A 311 -8.02 4.88 6.73
C ALA A 311 -7.53 5.35 5.37
N MET A 312 -8.42 5.36 4.36
CA MET A 312 -8.11 5.66 2.96
C MET A 312 -9.10 6.68 2.41
N ALA A 313 -8.64 7.61 1.58
CA ALA A 313 -9.47 8.61 0.91
C ALA A 313 -9.08 8.81 -0.56
#